data_1a019541cbc9f016543af3c6a1fd61c6
#
_entry.id   1a019541cbc9f016543af3c6a1fd61c6
#
_cell.length_a   1.000
_cell.length_b   1.000
_cell.length_c   1.000
_cell.angle_alpha   90.00
_cell.angle_beta   90.00
_cell.angle_gamma   90.00
#
_symmetry.space_group_name_H-M   'P 1'
#
loop_
_entity.id
_entity.type
_entity.pdbx_description
1 polymer ?
#
loop_
_entity_poly.entity_id
_entity_poly.type
_entity_poly.pdbx_seq_one_letter_code
_entity_poly.pdbx_strand_id
1 'polypeptide(L)'
;QGVFSSLGARVVGARFVDLFAGTGSYGLEALSRGAAGGVFVERHRAAVAALRENLAAVCRSACRSEEGVRIAAADTLTWTPAAHEAADLVFVDPPFAEIPTVGSRVLERCAAMLRDPASGLVVFEMPGEVEVSSPGWRCTNRIGQGRGQPTCCFYVRA
;
A
#
# COMPACT_ATOMS: atom_id res chain seq x y z
N GLN A 1 4.57 -12.64 2.12
CA GLN A 1 5.63 -13.20 1.28
C GLN A 1 5.19 -13.40 -0.17
N GLY A 2 4.07 -14.08 -0.41
CA GLY A 2 3.58 -14.32 -1.76
C GLY A 2 3.38 -13.04 -2.55
N VAL A 3 2.95 -11.97 -1.92
CA VAL A 3 2.77 -10.66 -2.56
C VAL A 3 4.11 -10.16 -3.13
N PHE A 4 5.15 -10.12 -2.32
CA PHE A 4 6.43 -9.58 -2.77
C PHE A 4 7.15 -10.51 -3.73
N SER A 5 6.92 -11.80 -3.64
CA SER A 5 7.39 -12.74 -4.66
C SER A 5 6.73 -12.46 -6.01
N SER A 6 5.42 -12.15 -6.00
CA SER A 6 4.69 -11.80 -7.21
C SER A 6 5.10 -10.43 -7.77
N LEU A 7 5.40 -9.47 -6.90
CA LEU A 7 5.88 -8.15 -7.35
C LEU A 7 7.27 -8.22 -7.97
N GLY A 8 8.11 -9.11 -7.44
CA GLY A 8 9.45 -9.33 -7.97
C GLY A 8 10.25 -8.05 -8.14
N ALA A 9 10.82 -7.87 -9.33
CA ALA A 9 11.66 -6.71 -9.65
C ALA A 9 10.90 -5.37 -9.67
N ARG A 10 9.58 -5.39 -9.69
CA ARG A 10 8.78 -4.14 -9.67
C ARG A 10 9.00 -3.31 -8.41
N VAL A 11 9.45 -3.93 -7.32
CA VAL A 11 9.68 -3.24 -6.04
C VAL A 11 10.95 -2.41 -6.09
N VAL A 12 11.98 -2.90 -6.77
CA VAL A 12 13.30 -2.24 -6.79
C VAL A 12 13.19 -0.89 -7.50
N GLY A 13 13.57 0.17 -6.79
CA GLY A 13 13.49 1.53 -7.30
C GLY A 13 12.09 2.12 -7.36
N ALA A 14 11.05 1.38 -6.96
CA ALA A 14 9.68 1.86 -6.98
C ALA A 14 9.42 2.83 -5.84
N ARG A 15 8.46 3.73 -6.06
CA ARG A 15 7.87 4.54 -4.99
C ARG A 15 6.52 3.94 -4.62
N PHE A 16 6.21 3.94 -3.33
CA PHE A 16 4.93 3.40 -2.84
C PHE A 16 4.12 4.43 -2.08
N VAL A 17 2.83 4.14 -1.98
CA VAL A 17 1.92 4.73 -0.99
C VAL A 17 1.33 3.54 -0.22
N ASP A 18 1.43 3.58 1.10
CA ASP A 18 0.92 2.53 1.98
C ASP A 18 -0.26 3.09 2.77
N LEU A 19 -1.47 2.80 2.31
CA LEU A 19 -2.71 3.29 2.91
C LEU A 19 -3.15 2.37 4.04
N PHE A 20 -3.67 2.95 5.12
CA PHE A 20 -3.97 2.20 6.34
C PHE A 20 -2.72 1.48 6.82
N ALA A 21 -1.63 2.21 6.89
CA ALA A 21 -0.31 1.61 7.04
C ALA A 21 -0.11 0.84 8.35
N GLY A 22 -0.84 1.20 9.41
CA GLY A 22 -0.66 0.59 10.71
C GLY A 22 0.77 0.74 11.18
N THR A 23 1.42 -0.38 11.52
CA THR A 23 2.83 -0.39 11.92
C THR A 23 3.78 -0.50 10.74
N GLY A 24 3.27 -0.50 9.51
CA GLY A 24 4.07 -0.31 8.29
C GLY A 24 4.50 -1.56 7.55
N SER A 25 3.86 -2.70 7.75
CA SER A 25 4.32 -3.99 7.20
C SER A 25 4.60 -3.96 5.71
N TYR A 26 3.68 -3.45 4.89
CA TYR A 26 3.86 -3.45 3.43
C TYR A 26 4.97 -2.51 2.96
N GLY A 27 4.90 -1.24 3.35
CA GLY A 27 5.90 -0.26 2.92
C GLY A 27 7.29 -0.57 3.46
N LEU A 28 7.38 -1.05 4.70
CA LEU A 28 8.68 -1.43 5.28
C LEU A 28 9.29 -2.63 4.55
N GLU A 29 8.47 -3.61 4.16
CA GLU A 29 8.96 -4.72 3.35
C GLU A 29 9.43 -4.22 1.98
N ALA A 30 8.69 -3.30 1.37
CA ALA A 30 9.09 -2.70 0.10
C ALA A 30 10.46 -2.00 0.22
N LEU A 31 10.66 -1.21 1.27
CA LEU A 31 11.95 -0.55 1.53
C LEU A 31 13.08 -1.56 1.71
N SER A 32 12.82 -2.63 2.46
CA SER A 32 13.76 -3.72 2.69
C SER A 32 14.17 -4.41 1.39
N ARG A 33 13.29 -4.40 0.38
CA ARG A 33 13.53 -5.02 -0.93
C ARG A 33 14.00 -4.05 -2.00
N GLY A 34 14.33 -2.82 -1.63
CA GLY A 34 14.94 -1.86 -2.53
C GLY A 34 14.03 -0.80 -3.13
N ALA A 35 12.83 -0.60 -2.59
CA ALA A 35 12.00 0.53 -3.00
C ALA A 35 12.75 1.85 -2.77
N ALA A 36 12.55 2.81 -3.64
CA ALA A 36 13.24 4.11 -3.57
C ALA A 36 12.73 4.95 -2.40
N GLY A 37 11.46 4.84 -2.08
CA GLY A 37 10.83 5.59 -1.01
C GLY A 37 9.32 5.50 -1.10
N GLY A 38 8.63 6.28 -0.29
CA GLY A 38 7.18 6.30 -0.32
C GLY A 38 6.58 7.05 0.84
N VAL A 39 5.25 6.98 0.94
CA VAL A 39 4.48 7.61 2.00
C VAL A 39 3.65 6.55 2.69
N PHE A 40 3.75 6.52 4.01
CA PHE A 40 2.85 5.76 4.87
C PHE A 40 1.72 6.69 5.33
N VAL A 41 0.49 6.26 5.15
CA VAL A 41 -0.69 7.04 5.57
C VAL A 41 -1.38 6.27 6.69
N GLU A 42 -1.37 6.85 7.89
CA GLU A 42 -1.95 6.24 9.08
C GLU A 42 -2.47 7.33 10.01
N ARG A 43 -3.69 7.18 10.52
CA ARG A 43 -4.30 8.21 11.39
C ARG A 43 -4.16 7.92 12.89
N HIS A 44 -3.94 6.66 13.27
CA HIS A 44 -3.86 6.28 14.69
C HIS A 44 -2.50 6.62 15.27
N ARG A 45 -2.47 7.45 16.31
CA ARG A 45 -1.24 7.99 16.88
C ARG A 45 -0.30 6.91 17.40
N ALA A 46 -0.85 5.88 18.06
CA ALA A 46 -0.03 4.78 18.58
C ALA A 46 0.61 3.98 17.44
N ALA A 47 -0.13 3.75 16.35
CA ALA A 47 0.41 3.05 15.18
C ALA A 47 1.49 3.90 14.50
N VAL A 48 1.29 5.20 14.37
CA VAL A 48 2.30 6.12 13.81
C VAL A 48 3.58 6.09 14.65
N ALA A 49 3.47 6.08 15.97
CA ALA A 49 4.65 6.01 16.84
C ALA A 49 5.41 4.70 16.63
N ALA A 50 4.71 3.57 16.57
CA ALA A 50 5.33 2.28 16.31
C ALA A 50 5.95 2.24 14.91
N LEU A 51 5.28 2.81 13.92
CA LEU A 51 5.78 2.89 12.55
C LEU A 51 7.08 3.69 12.47
N ARG A 52 7.19 4.81 13.20
CA ARG A 52 8.44 5.58 13.23
C ARG A 52 9.62 4.77 13.74
N GLU A 53 9.40 3.99 14.80
CA GLU A 53 10.44 3.12 15.35
C GLU A 53 10.80 2.01 14.37
N ASN A 54 9.79 1.39 13.75
CA ASN A 54 10.00 0.33 12.78
C ASN A 54 10.72 0.84 11.54
N LEU A 55 10.39 2.02 11.06
CA LEU A 55 11.06 2.65 9.92
C LEU A 55 12.55 2.86 10.20
N ALA A 56 12.88 3.41 11.37
CA ALA A 56 14.26 3.61 11.75
C ALA A 56 15.02 2.27 11.79
N ALA A 57 14.42 1.24 12.35
CA ALA A 57 15.04 -0.08 12.44
C ALA A 57 15.27 -0.71 11.05
N VAL A 58 14.28 -0.64 10.17
CA VAL A 58 14.39 -1.19 8.81
C VAL A 58 15.45 -0.45 8.01
N CYS A 59 15.50 0.86 8.09
CA CYS A 59 16.50 1.66 7.38
C CYS A 59 17.92 1.36 7.88
N ARG A 60 18.11 1.17 9.18
CA ARG A 60 19.40 0.74 9.72
C ARG A 60 19.79 -0.64 9.18
N SER A 61 18.88 -1.58 9.23
CA SER A 61 19.12 -2.95 8.76
C SER A 61 19.43 -3.00 7.25
N ALA A 62 18.77 -2.17 6.47
CA ALA A 62 18.95 -2.11 5.02
C ALA A 62 20.09 -1.18 4.60
N CYS A 63 20.80 -0.59 5.54
CA CYS A 63 21.90 0.36 5.30
C CYS A 63 21.47 1.52 4.39
N ARG A 64 20.28 2.08 4.65
CA ARG A 64 19.74 3.21 3.89
C ARG A 64 19.28 4.32 4.81
N SER A 65 19.18 5.55 4.29
CA SER A 65 18.58 6.67 5.02
C SER A 65 17.06 6.63 4.93
N GLU A 66 16.40 7.48 5.73
CA GLU A 66 14.96 7.69 5.65
C GLU A 66 14.59 8.75 4.59
N GLU A 67 15.57 9.27 3.86
CA GLU A 67 15.32 10.24 2.81
C GLU A 67 14.37 9.66 1.74
N GLY A 68 13.40 10.46 1.32
CA GLY A 68 12.40 10.02 0.37
C GLY A 68 11.25 9.25 0.99
N VAL A 69 11.21 9.09 2.31
CA VAL A 69 10.14 8.41 3.04
C VAL A 69 9.43 9.40 3.96
N ARG A 70 8.12 9.38 3.95
CA ARG A 70 7.30 10.26 4.80
C ARG A 70 6.21 9.44 5.47
N ILE A 71 5.90 9.79 6.72
CA ILE A 71 4.74 9.28 7.44
C ILE A 71 3.72 10.41 7.52
N ALA A 72 2.58 10.23 6.90
CA ALA A 72 1.46 11.16 6.96
C ALA A 72 0.48 10.68 8.01
N ALA A 73 0.39 11.41 9.12
CA ALA A 73 -0.59 11.14 10.17
C ALA A 73 -1.94 11.72 9.72
N ALA A 74 -2.65 10.97 8.88
CA ALA A 74 -3.83 11.46 8.17
C ALA A 74 -4.82 10.34 7.89
N ASP A 75 -6.05 10.73 7.57
CA ASP A 75 -7.11 9.80 7.15
C ASP A 75 -6.92 9.47 5.67
N THR A 76 -6.83 8.19 5.34
CA THR A 76 -6.72 7.70 3.96
C THR A 76 -7.82 8.26 3.05
N LEU A 77 -9.03 8.44 3.57
CA LEU A 77 -10.18 8.87 2.76
C LEU A 77 -10.10 10.34 2.33
N THR A 78 -9.24 11.13 2.95
CA THR A 78 -9.09 12.55 2.66
C THR A 78 -7.68 12.95 2.25
N TRP A 79 -6.70 12.07 2.45
CA TRP A 79 -5.31 12.36 2.12
C TRP A 79 -5.05 12.30 0.62
N THR A 80 -4.24 13.22 0.13
CA THR A 80 -3.75 13.20 -1.26
C THR A 80 -2.23 13.39 -1.26
N PRO A 81 -1.52 12.73 -2.18
CA PRO A 81 -0.07 12.90 -2.29
C PRO A 81 0.29 14.27 -2.90
N ALA A 82 1.45 14.78 -2.52
CA ALA A 82 2.09 15.83 -3.29
C ALA A 82 2.55 15.26 -4.64
N ALA A 83 2.80 16.13 -5.63
CA ALA A 83 3.16 15.69 -6.98
C ALA A 83 4.39 14.74 -6.99
N HIS A 84 5.41 15.06 -6.18
CA HIS A 84 6.64 14.25 -6.11
C HIS A 84 6.45 12.93 -5.35
N GLU A 85 5.29 12.73 -4.71
CA GLU A 85 4.96 11.53 -3.97
C GLU A 85 4.13 10.53 -4.78
N ALA A 86 3.84 10.84 -6.03
CA ALA A 86 3.11 9.92 -6.91
C ALA A 86 3.83 8.57 -6.97
N ALA A 87 3.04 7.50 -6.93
CA ALA A 87 3.55 6.15 -6.65
C ALA A 87 3.48 5.23 -7.87
N ASP A 88 4.33 4.22 -7.85
CA ASP A 88 4.28 3.08 -8.78
C ASP A 88 3.43 1.95 -8.18
N LEU A 89 3.43 1.85 -6.85
CA LEU A 89 2.71 0.83 -6.10
C LEU A 89 1.90 1.49 -4.99
N VAL A 90 0.63 1.08 -4.85
CA VAL A 90 -0.21 1.49 -3.73
C VAL A 90 -0.63 0.23 -2.97
N PHE A 91 -0.32 0.19 -1.69
CA PHE A 91 -0.77 -0.88 -0.80
C PHE A 91 -1.99 -0.40 -0.02
N VAL A 92 -3.00 -1.23 0.08
CA VAL A 92 -4.26 -0.91 0.77
C VAL A 92 -4.60 -2.06 1.71
N ASP A 93 -4.54 -1.80 3.01
CA ASP A 93 -4.78 -2.81 4.05
C ASP A 93 -5.73 -2.27 5.13
N PRO A 94 -7.00 -2.00 4.78
CA PRO A 94 -7.96 -1.47 5.72
C PRO A 94 -8.44 -2.54 6.70
N PRO A 95 -8.98 -2.13 7.87
CA PRO A 95 -9.68 -3.07 8.73
C PRO A 95 -10.78 -3.79 7.93
N PHE A 96 -10.87 -5.11 8.07
CA PHE A 96 -11.81 -5.91 7.27
C PHE A 96 -13.26 -5.45 7.43
N ALA A 97 -13.63 -5.02 8.63
CA ALA A 97 -14.99 -4.55 8.90
C ALA A 97 -15.36 -3.29 8.13
N GLU A 98 -14.38 -2.49 7.72
CA GLU A 98 -14.62 -1.22 7.00
C GLU A 98 -14.76 -1.42 5.49
N ILE A 99 -14.28 -2.53 4.94
CA ILE A 99 -14.22 -2.74 3.49
C ILE A 99 -15.60 -2.63 2.82
N PRO A 100 -16.69 -3.21 3.35
CA PRO A 100 -18.00 -3.05 2.71
C PRO A 100 -18.44 -1.59 2.56
N THR A 101 -18.00 -0.71 3.45
CA THR A 101 -18.38 0.70 3.43
C THR A 101 -17.45 1.54 2.56
N VAL A 102 -16.13 1.30 2.61
CA VAL A 102 -15.15 2.22 2.00
C VAL A 102 -14.32 1.62 0.88
N GLY A 103 -14.35 0.29 0.69
CA GLY A 103 -13.42 -0.39 -0.22
C GLY A 103 -13.43 0.15 -1.64
N SER A 104 -14.60 0.28 -2.25
CA SER A 104 -14.73 0.80 -3.61
C SER A 104 -14.23 2.24 -3.73
N ARG A 105 -14.53 3.07 -2.73
CA ARG A 105 -14.10 4.47 -2.71
C ARG A 105 -12.59 4.60 -2.55
N VAL A 106 -11.99 3.77 -1.73
CA VAL A 106 -10.52 3.75 -1.57
C VAL A 106 -9.86 3.35 -2.88
N LEU A 107 -10.35 2.30 -3.53
CA LEU A 107 -9.81 1.86 -4.82
C LEU A 107 -9.92 2.98 -5.87
N GLU A 108 -11.06 3.65 -5.94
CA GLU A 108 -11.25 4.79 -6.83
C GLU A 108 -10.20 5.87 -6.59
N ARG A 109 -9.93 6.21 -5.33
CA ARG A 109 -8.95 7.24 -4.96
C ARG A 109 -7.53 6.87 -5.35
N CYS A 110 -7.21 5.60 -5.45
CA CYS A 110 -5.86 5.15 -5.80
C CYS A 110 -5.42 5.63 -7.19
N ALA A 111 -6.36 5.90 -8.09
CA ALA A 111 -6.01 6.41 -9.43
C ALA A 111 -5.22 7.73 -9.36
N ALA A 112 -5.59 8.61 -8.44
CA ALA A 112 -4.92 9.90 -8.26
C ALA A 112 -3.56 9.78 -7.56
N MET A 113 -3.24 8.62 -7.02
CA MET A 113 -1.98 8.37 -6.32
C MET A 113 -0.90 7.80 -7.24
N LEU A 114 -1.29 7.27 -8.39
CA LEU A 114 -0.35 6.64 -9.32
C LEU A 114 0.35 7.66 -10.20
N ARG A 115 1.67 7.51 -10.36
CA ARG A 115 2.49 8.35 -11.23
C ARG A 115 2.13 8.12 -12.70
N ASP A 116 1.95 6.86 -13.08
CA ASP A 116 1.51 6.45 -14.41
C ASP A 116 0.39 5.43 -14.25
N PRO A 117 -0.87 5.82 -14.47
CA PRO A 117 -1.98 4.90 -14.33
C PRO A 117 -1.89 3.66 -15.23
N ALA A 118 -1.20 3.76 -16.38
CA ALA A 118 -1.08 2.63 -17.30
C ALA A 118 -0.18 1.51 -16.75
N SER A 119 0.80 1.85 -15.91
CA SER A 119 1.75 0.86 -15.37
C SER A 119 1.67 0.70 -13.86
N GLY A 120 0.90 1.54 -13.18
CA GLY A 120 0.75 1.49 -11.72
C GLY A 120 -0.03 0.27 -11.26
N LEU A 121 0.25 -0.14 -10.03
CA LEU A 121 -0.36 -1.34 -9.45
C LEU A 121 -0.87 -1.03 -8.05
N VAL A 122 -2.08 -1.51 -7.75
CA VAL A 122 -2.64 -1.47 -6.39
C VAL A 122 -2.70 -2.89 -5.84
N VAL A 123 -2.21 -3.07 -4.63
CA VAL A 123 -2.30 -4.32 -3.88
C VAL A 123 -3.25 -4.08 -2.71
N PHE A 124 -4.40 -4.71 -2.75
CA PHE A 124 -5.48 -4.50 -1.79
C PHE A 124 -5.75 -5.77 -1.01
N GLU A 125 -5.54 -5.73 0.31
CA GLU A 125 -5.79 -6.89 1.17
C GLU A 125 -7.24 -6.91 1.65
N MET A 126 -7.89 -8.04 1.50
CA MET A 126 -9.30 -8.25 1.90
C MET A 126 -9.54 -9.72 2.25
N PRO A 127 -10.64 -10.06 2.95
CA PRO A 127 -10.99 -11.47 3.13
C PRO A 127 -11.23 -12.16 1.79
N GLY A 128 -10.90 -13.46 1.72
CA GLY A 128 -10.96 -14.21 0.46
C GLY A 128 -12.33 -14.27 -0.21
N GLU A 129 -13.42 -14.15 0.56
CA GLU A 129 -14.78 -14.14 0.02
C GLU A 129 -15.25 -12.76 -0.44
N VAL A 130 -14.49 -11.71 -0.13
CA VAL A 130 -14.86 -10.33 -0.46
C VAL A 130 -14.35 -9.97 -1.85
N GLU A 131 -15.17 -9.23 -2.60
CA GLU A 131 -14.78 -8.63 -3.85
C GLU A 131 -14.97 -7.12 -3.75
N VAL A 132 -13.94 -6.37 -4.12
CA VAL A 132 -14.00 -4.91 -4.22
C VAL A 132 -13.86 -4.56 -5.68
N SER A 133 -14.76 -3.72 -6.18
CA SER A 133 -14.68 -3.24 -7.56
C SER A 133 -14.94 -1.74 -7.61
N SER A 134 -14.42 -1.11 -8.65
CA SER A 134 -14.66 0.30 -8.94
C SER A 134 -14.50 0.50 -10.44
N PRO A 135 -15.31 1.38 -11.06
CA PRO A 135 -15.18 1.63 -12.51
C PRO A 135 -13.77 2.02 -12.89
N GLY A 136 -13.26 1.44 -13.97
CA GLY A 136 -11.92 1.70 -14.46
C GLY A 136 -10.83 0.88 -13.80
N TRP A 137 -11.16 -0.06 -12.92
CA TRP A 137 -10.20 -0.95 -12.28
C TRP A 137 -10.48 -2.41 -12.64
N ARG A 138 -9.42 -3.19 -12.77
CA ARG A 138 -9.50 -4.62 -13.08
C ARG A 138 -8.59 -5.39 -12.13
N CYS A 139 -9.16 -6.39 -11.46
CA CYS A 139 -8.37 -7.31 -10.63
C CYS A 139 -7.70 -8.33 -11.54
N THR A 140 -6.37 -8.41 -11.48
CA THR A 140 -5.57 -9.30 -12.35
C THR A 140 -5.10 -10.54 -11.63
N ASN A 141 -5.04 -10.54 -10.31
CA ASN A 141 -4.55 -11.68 -9.54
C ASN A 141 -5.04 -11.60 -8.10
N ARG A 142 -5.21 -12.75 -7.48
CA ARG A 142 -5.57 -12.85 -6.07
C ARG A 142 -4.66 -13.91 -5.42
N ILE A 143 -4.06 -13.55 -4.30
CA ILE A 143 -3.16 -14.44 -3.55
C ILE A 143 -3.69 -14.55 -2.13
N GLY A 144 -4.12 -15.73 -1.69
CA GLY A 144 -4.67 -15.91 -0.35
C GLY A 144 -5.00 -17.34 -0.01
N GLN A 145 -5.44 -17.53 1.24
CA GLN A 145 -5.68 -18.83 1.86
C GLN A 145 -7.15 -19.25 1.85
N GLY A 146 -8.04 -18.42 1.30
CA GLY A 146 -9.46 -18.73 1.21
C GLY A 146 -10.33 -17.89 2.12
N ARG A 147 -11.55 -18.40 2.37
CA ARG A 147 -12.60 -17.66 3.08
C ARG A 147 -12.16 -17.21 4.47
N GLY A 148 -12.39 -15.96 4.80
CA GLY A 148 -12.05 -15.35 6.10
C GLY A 148 -10.57 -15.09 6.30
N GLN A 149 -9.72 -15.52 5.37
CA GLN A 149 -8.28 -15.34 5.45
C GLN A 149 -7.85 -14.14 4.60
N PRO A 150 -6.75 -13.46 4.96
CA PRO A 150 -6.23 -12.37 4.16
C PRO A 150 -5.94 -12.80 2.73
N THR A 151 -6.47 -12.05 1.77
CA THR A 151 -6.23 -12.27 0.35
C THR A 151 -5.79 -10.95 -0.25
N CYS A 152 -4.67 -10.97 -0.96
CA CYS A 152 -4.16 -9.78 -1.65
C CYS A 152 -4.63 -9.78 -3.09
N CYS A 153 -5.35 -8.75 -3.47
CA CYS A 153 -5.89 -8.56 -4.80
C CYS A 153 -5.08 -7.50 -5.53
N PHE A 154 -4.63 -7.83 -6.72
CA PHE A 154 -3.83 -6.95 -7.56
C PHE A 154 -4.73 -6.26 -8.57
N TYR A 155 -4.74 -4.93 -8.58
CA TYR A 155 -5.58 -4.14 -9.47
C TYR A 155 -4.74 -3.28 -10.39
N VAL A 156 -5.16 -3.21 -11.62
CA VAL A 156 -4.60 -2.30 -12.63
C VAL A 156 -5.72 -1.44 -13.22
N ARG A 157 -5.38 -0.31 -13.83
CA ARG A 157 -6.35 0.50 -14.57
C ARG A 157 -6.80 -0.27 -15.82
N ALA A 158 -8.10 -0.34 -15.98
CA ALA A 158 -8.70 -1.01 -17.14
C ALA A 158 -8.58 -0.14 -18.40
#